data_66e93ca499f39049757228e8060d8de7
#
_entry.id   66e93ca499f39049757228e8060d8de7
#
_cell.length_a   1.000
_cell.length_b   1.000
_cell.length_c   1.000
_cell.angle_alpha   90.00
_cell.angle_beta   90.00
_cell.angle_gamma   90.00
#
_symmetry.space_group_name_H-M   'P 1'
#
loop_
_entity.id
_entity.type
_entity.pdbx_description
1 polymer ?
#
loop_
_entity_poly.entity_id
_entity_poly.type
_entity_poly.pdbx_seq_one_letter_code
_entity_poly.pdbx_strand_id
1 'polypeptide(L)' 'MTDKEKIIDAIAKIDSMLNLDFMTDPVREELGNVKTLLEQVRDNM' A
#
# COMPACT_ATOMS: atom_id res chain seq x y z
N MET A 1 10.82 -13.68 8.32
CA MET A 1 9.99 -12.49 8.09
C MET A 1 8.64 -12.65 8.75
N THR A 2 8.26 -11.74 9.64
CA THR A 2 6.97 -11.81 10.32
C THR A 2 5.86 -11.31 9.41
N ASP A 3 4.61 -11.61 9.78
CA ASP A 3 3.46 -11.12 9.01
C ASP A 3 3.40 -9.60 8.98
N LYS A 4 3.76 -8.95 10.09
CA LYS A 4 3.81 -7.50 10.14
C LYS A 4 4.84 -6.94 9.15
N GLU A 5 6.00 -7.57 9.07
CA GLU A 5 7.04 -7.14 8.13
C GLU A 5 6.59 -7.30 6.69
N LYS A 6 5.86 -8.37 6.37
CA LYS A 6 5.31 -8.57 5.04
C LYS A 6 4.32 -7.47 4.67
N ILE A 7 3.49 -7.07 5.62
CA ILE A 7 2.51 -6.00 5.39
C ILE A 7 3.22 -4.66 5.20
N ILE A 8 4.23 -4.36 6.01
CA ILE A 8 5.02 -3.14 5.85
C ILE A 8 5.69 -3.10 4.48
N ASP A 9 6.24 -4.23 4.04
CA ASP A 9 6.86 -4.35 2.72
C ASP A 9 5.84 -4.10 1.60
N ALA A 10 4.63 -4.67 1.73
CA ALA A 10 3.57 -4.46 0.77
C ALA A 10 3.15 -2.98 0.69
N ILE A 11 3.03 -2.32 1.83
CA ILE A 11 2.70 -0.90 1.89
C ILE A 11 3.78 -0.07 1.18
N ALA A 12 5.05 -0.38 1.42
CA ALA A 12 6.15 0.32 0.77
C ALA A 12 6.12 0.16 -0.74
N LYS A 13 5.80 -1.03 -1.23
CA LYS A 13 5.71 -1.29 -2.67
C LYS A 13 4.55 -0.53 -3.31
N ILE A 14 3.41 -0.49 -2.64
CA ILE A 14 2.25 0.27 -3.13
C ILE A 14 2.57 1.76 -3.14
N ASP A 15 3.22 2.25 -2.10
CA ASP A 15 3.62 3.66 -2.02
C ASP A 15 4.55 4.04 -3.18
N SER A 16 5.49 3.17 -3.51
CA SER A 16 6.39 3.38 -4.66
C SER A 16 5.61 3.44 -5.96
N MET A 17 4.59 2.58 -6.12
CA MET A 17 3.77 2.58 -7.32
C MET A 17 2.96 3.87 -7.45
N LEU A 18 2.48 4.40 -6.33
CA LEU A 18 1.70 5.65 -6.33
C LEU A 18 2.54 6.86 -6.75
N ASN A 19 3.85 6.76 -6.67
CA ASN A 19 4.75 7.84 -7.07
C ASN A 19 5.10 7.81 -8.55
N LEU A 20 4.61 6.82 -9.31
CA LEU A 20 4.88 6.72 -10.74
C LEU A 20 3.96 7.65 -11.52
N ASP A 21 4.54 8.41 -12.45
CA ASP A 21 3.80 9.43 -13.19
C ASP A 21 2.80 8.88 -14.18
N PHE A 22 2.99 7.63 -14.62
CA PHE A 22 2.10 7.05 -15.63
C PHE A 22 0.83 6.43 -15.06
N MET A 23 0.66 6.49 -13.74
CA MET A 23 -0.54 5.95 -13.11
C MET A 23 -1.76 6.84 -13.37
N THR A 24 -2.86 6.23 -13.83
CA THR A 24 -4.11 6.95 -14.02
C THR A 24 -4.82 7.18 -12.68
N ASP A 25 -5.71 8.17 -12.65
CA ASP A 25 -6.43 8.50 -11.42
C ASP A 25 -7.23 7.33 -10.83
N PRO A 26 -7.99 6.55 -11.63
CA PRO A 26 -8.70 5.39 -11.08
C PRO A 26 -7.77 4.36 -10.44
N VAL A 27 -6.61 4.12 -11.05
CA VAL A 27 -5.63 3.17 -10.50
C VAL A 27 -5.02 3.70 -9.21
N ARG A 28 -4.69 5.00 -9.16
CA ARG A 28 -4.17 5.63 -7.95
C ARG A 28 -5.16 5.53 -6.81
N GLU A 29 -6.42 5.78 -7.09
CA GLU A 29 -7.46 5.72 -6.06
C GLU A 29 -7.58 4.31 -5.48
N GLU A 30 -7.58 3.29 -6.32
CA GLU A 30 -7.66 1.91 -5.87
C GLU A 30 -6.43 1.51 -5.05
N LEU A 31 -5.24 1.88 -5.51
CA LEU A 31 -4.01 1.59 -4.78
C LEU A 31 -3.98 2.32 -3.44
N GLY A 32 -4.49 3.55 -3.39
CA GLY A 32 -4.60 4.30 -2.16
C GLY A 32 -5.53 3.61 -1.16
N ASN A 33 -6.64 3.07 -1.64
CA ASN A 33 -7.58 2.32 -0.79
C ASN A 33 -6.94 1.06 -0.24
N VAL A 34 -6.21 0.32 -1.07
CA VAL A 34 -5.51 -0.89 -0.64
C VAL A 34 -4.44 -0.54 0.40
N LYS A 35 -3.69 0.53 0.16
CA LYS A 35 -2.68 1.00 1.11
C LYS A 35 -3.31 1.31 2.46
N THR A 36 -4.43 2.02 2.47
CA THR A 36 -5.13 2.37 3.69
C THR A 36 -5.57 1.13 4.47
N LEU A 37 -6.12 0.13 3.77
CA LEU A 37 -6.52 -1.11 4.41
C LEU A 37 -5.33 -1.85 5.02
N LEU A 38 -4.21 -1.89 4.31
CA LEU A 38 -3.00 -2.52 4.80
C LEU A 38 -2.45 -1.79 6.03
N GLU A 39 -2.52 -0.46 6.04
CA GLU A 39 -2.11 0.32 7.19
C GLU A 39 -2.97 0.02 8.42
N GLN A 40 -4.27 -0.15 8.23
CA GLN A 40 -5.18 -0.52 9.32
C GLN A 40 -4.83 -1.90 9.88
N VAL A 41 -4.53 -2.86 9.02
CA VAL A 41 -4.12 -4.19 9.46
C VAL A 41 -2.80 -4.11 10.23
N ARG A 42 -1.84 -3.34 9.72
CA ARG A 42 -0.57 -3.16 10.41
C ARG A 42 -0.77 -2.57 11.81
N ASP A 43 -1.64 -1.58 11.93
CA ASP A 43 -1.85 -0.89 13.21
C ASP A 43 -2.55 -1.81 14.23
N ASN A 44 -3.24 -2.83 13.76
CA ASN A 44 -3.91 -3.80 14.63
C ASN A 44 -3.03 -5.00 15.00
N MET A 45 -1.84 -5.06 14.48
CA MET A 45 -0.91 -6.17 14.76
C MET A 45 -0.04 -5.96 16.00
#